data_833485717fa582850ff766b8e4ab0bf9
#
_entry.id   833485717fa582850ff766b8e4ab0bf9
#
_cell.length_a   1.000
_cell.length_b   1.000
_cell.length_c   1.000
_cell.angle_alpha   90.00
_cell.angle_beta   90.00
_cell.angle_gamma   90.00
#
_symmetry.space_group_name_H-M   'P 1'
#
loop_
_entity.id
_entity.type
_entity.pdbx_description
1 polymer ?
#
loop_
_entity_poly.entity_id
_entity_poly.type
_entity_poly.pdbx_seq_one_letter_code
_entity_poly.pdbx_strand_id
1 'polypeptide(L)'
;MTFGGAEGGAFDFDAVVNCAGLGAQALARAMPDYPAARVPRLVLAKGNYFSYTGRPVFSRLIYPTPVDGGLGVHVTLDLAGRMRFGPDVEWIDGEGYAVDARRADFFYERIRTYWPALRDGTLAADYCGIRPKLTGPGEPAADFLIDGPEGHGLPGLVQMFGIESPGLTSSLSLAEEALARLG
;
A
#
# COMPACT_ATOMS: atom_id res chain seq x y z
N MET A 1 -4.54 17.46 22.38
CA MET A 1 -5.68 16.92 21.57
C MET A 1 -6.35 15.80 22.32
N THR A 2 -7.69 15.77 22.34
CA THR A 2 -8.48 14.76 23.05
C THR A 2 -9.07 13.76 22.09
N PHE A 3 -8.86 12.48 22.31
CA PHE A 3 -9.43 11.38 21.52
C PHE A 3 -10.29 10.49 22.39
N GLY A 4 -11.49 10.17 21.90
CA GLY A 4 -12.42 9.23 22.55
C GLY A 4 -12.22 7.81 22.00
N GLY A 5 -12.18 6.81 22.87
CA GLY A 5 -12.18 5.40 22.49
C GLY A 5 -13.59 4.81 22.38
N ALA A 6 -13.73 3.69 21.68
CA ALA A 6 -15.00 2.96 21.53
C ALA A 6 -15.60 2.48 22.87
N GLU A 7 -14.79 2.39 23.93
CA GLU A 7 -15.19 1.98 25.28
C GLU A 7 -15.48 3.17 26.23
N GLY A 8 -15.62 4.40 25.68
CA GLY A 8 -16.12 5.56 26.42
C GLY A 8 -15.07 6.33 27.25
N GLY A 9 -13.79 6.14 27.01
CA GLY A 9 -12.71 6.96 27.58
C GLY A 9 -12.29 8.09 26.65
N ALA A 10 -11.96 9.27 27.19
CA ALA A 10 -11.28 10.34 26.47
C ALA A 10 -9.85 10.47 27.02
N PHE A 11 -8.88 10.63 26.13
CA PHE A 11 -7.47 10.77 26.49
C PHE A 11 -6.91 12.05 25.86
N ASP A 12 -6.10 12.77 26.62
CA ASP A 12 -5.37 13.95 26.13
C ASP A 12 -3.94 13.57 25.76
N PHE A 13 -3.49 14.05 24.61
CA PHE A 13 -2.14 13.84 24.11
C PHE A 13 -1.48 15.17 23.72
N ASP A 14 -0.17 15.29 23.97
CA ASP A 14 0.63 16.43 23.55
C ASP A 14 0.86 16.42 22.03
N ALA A 15 1.04 15.22 21.48
CA ALA A 15 1.25 15.02 20.03
C ALA A 15 0.47 13.82 19.51
N VAL A 16 0.03 13.91 18.25
CA VAL A 16 -0.68 12.85 17.52
C VAL A 16 -0.13 12.74 16.11
N VAL A 17 0.22 11.52 15.71
CA VAL A 17 0.62 11.21 14.34
C VAL A 17 -0.39 10.23 13.72
N ASN A 18 -1.09 10.65 12.68
CA ASN A 18 -2.02 9.80 11.96
C ASN A 18 -1.29 8.89 10.97
N CYS A 19 -1.09 7.65 11.34
CA CYS A 19 -0.50 6.60 10.52
C CYS A 19 -1.53 5.52 10.12
N ALA A 20 -2.81 5.89 9.97
CA ALA A 20 -3.91 4.94 9.82
C ALA A 20 -4.03 4.30 8.42
N GLY A 21 -3.07 4.53 7.51
CA GLY A 21 -3.04 3.87 6.19
C GLY A 21 -4.31 4.11 5.38
N LEU A 22 -5.08 3.06 5.08
CA LEU A 22 -6.38 3.17 4.37
C LEU A 22 -7.40 4.01 5.13
N GLY A 23 -7.32 4.06 6.46
CA GLY A 23 -8.20 4.87 7.32
C GLY A 23 -7.75 6.32 7.53
N ALA A 24 -6.60 6.73 7.00
CA ALA A 24 -6.01 8.03 7.32
C ALA A 24 -6.90 9.21 6.94
N GLN A 25 -7.52 9.18 5.76
CA GLN A 25 -8.44 10.23 5.31
C GLN A 25 -9.74 10.27 6.14
N ALA A 26 -10.26 9.11 6.52
CA ALA A 26 -11.46 9.03 7.34
C ALA A 26 -11.20 9.59 8.74
N LEU A 27 -10.06 9.24 9.34
CA LEU A 27 -9.64 9.77 10.63
C LEU A 27 -9.44 11.29 10.57
N ALA A 28 -8.74 11.80 9.55
CA ALA A 28 -8.53 13.24 9.38
C ALA A 28 -9.85 14.01 9.23
N ARG A 29 -10.83 13.49 8.48
CA ARG A 29 -12.17 14.09 8.35
C ARG A 29 -12.98 14.07 9.64
N ALA A 30 -12.71 13.13 10.53
CA ALA A 30 -13.37 13.05 11.84
C ALA A 30 -12.78 14.03 12.87
N MET A 31 -11.66 14.67 12.58
CA MET A 31 -11.05 15.71 13.43
C MET A 31 -11.72 17.06 13.14
N PRO A 32 -12.46 17.67 14.09
CA PRO A 32 -13.27 18.88 13.85
C PRO A 32 -12.44 20.07 13.35
N ASP A 33 -11.22 20.22 13.87
CA ASP A 33 -10.36 21.38 13.60
C ASP A 33 -9.43 21.18 12.39
N TYR A 34 -9.32 19.95 11.86
CA TYR A 34 -8.49 19.71 10.69
C TYR A 34 -9.19 20.19 9.41
N PRO A 35 -8.56 21.04 8.59
CA PRO A 35 -9.22 21.62 7.42
C PRO A 35 -9.60 20.54 6.40
N ALA A 36 -10.88 20.34 6.13
CA ALA A 36 -11.38 19.32 5.21
C ALA A 36 -10.79 19.44 3.79
N ALA A 37 -10.46 20.66 3.35
CA ALA A 37 -9.82 20.91 2.05
C ALA A 37 -8.39 20.34 1.94
N ARG A 38 -7.75 20.04 3.07
CA ARG A 38 -6.41 19.44 3.11
C ARG A 38 -6.42 17.92 3.09
N VAL A 39 -7.58 17.29 3.28
CA VAL A 39 -7.70 15.84 3.19
C VAL A 39 -7.63 15.42 1.72
N PRO A 40 -6.57 14.73 1.29
CA PRO A 40 -6.47 14.31 -0.09
C PRO A 40 -7.50 13.21 -0.40
N ARG A 41 -7.74 12.99 -1.69
CA ARG A 41 -8.53 11.82 -2.09
C ARG A 41 -7.82 10.53 -1.73
N LEU A 42 -8.59 9.47 -1.53
CA LEU A 42 -8.10 8.10 -1.40
C LEU A 42 -8.50 7.32 -2.64
N VAL A 43 -7.53 6.71 -3.30
CA VAL A 43 -7.74 5.81 -4.43
C VAL A 43 -7.15 4.45 -4.06
N LEU A 44 -7.92 3.39 -4.25
CA LEU A 44 -7.53 2.06 -3.81
C LEU A 44 -6.93 1.27 -4.97
N ALA A 45 -5.66 0.89 -4.85
CA ALA A 45 -4.98 0.02 -5.79
C ALA A 45 -4.63 -1.31 -5.12
N LYS A 46 -5.36 -2.35 -5.49
CA LYS A 46 -5.15 -3.71 -4.99
C LYS A 46 -4.05 -4.39 -5.80
N GLY A 47 -3.13 -5.03 -5.11
CA GLY A 47 -2.09 -5.86 -5.70
C GLY A 47 -2.33 -7.32 -5.35
N ASN A 48 -2.63 -8.14 -6.34
CA ASN A 48 -2.91 -9.55 -6.16
C ASN A 48 -1.63 -10.37 -6.30
N TYR A 49 -1.56 -11.48 -5.57
CA TYR A 49 -0.46 -12.43 -5.62
C TYR A 49 -0.97 -13.85 -5.88
N PHE A 50 -0.16 -14.60 -6.62
CA PHE A 50 -0.39 -16.02 -6.90
C PHE A 50 0.80 -16.84 -6.42
N SER A 51 0.54 -17.93 -5.69
CA SER A 51 1.55 -18.90 -5.30
C SER A 51 1.77 -19.94 -6.39
N TYR A 52 3.02 -20.41 -6.53
CA TYR A 52 3.37 -21.52 -7.40
C TYR A 52 3.22 -22.84 -6.67
N THR A 53 2.45 -23.77 -7.24
CA THR A 53 2.15 -25.07 -6.62
C THR A 53 3.19 -26.17 -6.88
N GLY A 54 4.18 -25.89 -7.76
CA GLY A 54 5.26 -26.81 -8.09
C GLY A 54 6.51 -26.63 -7.22
N ARG A 55 7.58 -27.34 -7.58
CA ARG A 55 8.89 -27.15 -6.94
C ARG A 55 9.49 -25.82 -7.37
N PRO A 56 10.04 -25.00 -6.45
CA PRO A 56 10.68 -23.75 -6.78
C PRO A 56 11.82 -23.94 -7.80
N VAL A 57 11.85 -23.07 -8.80
CA VAL A 57 12.90 -23.05 -9.84
C VAL A 57 13.83 -21.86 -9.69
N PHE A 58 13.43 -20.86 -8.92
CA PHE A 58 14.26 -19.70 -8.59
C PHE A 58 14.70 -19.78 -7.14
N SER A 59 15.96 -19.43 -6.90
CA SER A 59 16.54 -19.31 -5.55
C SER A 59 16.74 -17.87 -5.11
N ARG A 60 16.28 -16.91 -5.92
CA ARG A 60 16.41 -15.46 -5.71
C ARG A 60 15.13 -14.75 -6.13
N LEU A 61 14.94 -13.53 -5.65
CA LEU A 61 13.90 -12.62 -6.12
C LEU A 61 14.20 -12.24 -7.58
N ILE A 62 13.17 -12.18 -8.43
CA ILE A 62 13.28 -11.77 -9.82
C ILE A 62 12.39 -10.55 -10.03
N TYR A 63 12.99 -9.46 -10.48
CA TYR A 63 12.33 -8.22 -10.84
C TYR A 63 12.52 -8.01 -12.34
N PRO A 64 11.53 -8.32 -13.18
CA PRO A 64 11.63 -8.05 -14.62
C PRO A 64 11.76 -6.54 -14.86
N THR A 65 12.40 -6.17 -15.97
CA THR A 65 12.48 -4.76 -16.37
C THR A 65 11.06 -4.22 -16.57
N PRO A 66 10.73 -3.06 -15.98
CA PRO A 66 9.43 -2.42 -16.19
C PRO A 66 9.17 -2.19 -17.69
N VAL A 67 7.98 -2.51 -18.15
CA VAL A 67 7.49 -2.20 -19.49
C VAL A 67 6.27 -1.29 -19.39
N ASP A 68 6.25 -0.20 -20.13
CA ASP A 68 5.12 0.73 -20.26
C ASP A 68 4.47 1.16 -18.92
N GLY A 69 5.31 1.60 -17.96
CA GLY A 69 4.85 2.17 -16.69
C GLY A 69 4.41 1.15 -15.63
N GLY A 70 4.54 -0.14 -15.89
CA GLY A 70 4.26 -1.20 -14.92
C GLY A 70 5.54 -1.82 -14.35
N LEU A 71 5.54 -2.20 -13.06
CA LEU A 71 6.67 -2.85 -12.41
C LEU A 71 6.88 -4.32 -12.84
N GLY A 72 6.00 -4.88 -13.68
CA GLY A 72 6.00 -6.30 -14.03
C GLY A 72 5.56 -7.19 -12.85
N VAL A 73 5.33 -8.46 -13.14
CA VAL A 73 5.04 -9.47 -12.12
C VAL A 73 6.35 -10.02 -11.58
N HIS A 74 6.66 -9.73 -10.32
CA HIS A 74 7.89 -10.16 -9.66
C HIS A 74 7.80 -11.61 -9.21
N VAL A 75 8.95 -12.26 -9.02
CA VAL A 75 9.08 -13.49 -8.22
C VAL A 75 9.52 -13.10 -6.83
N THR A 76 8.77 -13.48 -5.82
CA THR A 76 9.16 -13.40 -4.41
C THR A 76 9.26 -14.80 -3.82
N LEU A 77 10.10 -14.94 -2.81
CA LEU A 77 10.29 -16.19 -2.07
C LEU A 77 9.88 -15.97 -0.62
N ASP A 78 9.10 -16.88 -0.06
CA ASP A 78 8.86 -16.87 1.38
C ASP A 78 10.05 -17.51 2.14
N LEU A 79 9.98 -17.48 3.47
CA LEU A 79 11.04 -18.04 4.31
C LEU A 79 11.25 -19.57 4.13
N ALA A 80 10.26 -20.27 3.59
CA ALA A 80 10.36 -21.68 3.23
C ALA A 80 10.84 -21.90 1.78
N GLY A 81 11.19 -20.83 1.05
CA GLY A 81 11.63 -20.86 -0.32
C GLY A 81 10.51 -21.10 -1.35
N ARG A 82 9.23 -21.00 -0.95
CA ARG A 82 8.11 -21.14 -1.89
C ARG A 82 7.99 -19.89 -2.72
N MET A 83 7.70 -20.07 -4.01
CA MET A 83 7.59 -18.96 -4.97
C MET A 83 6.19 -18.35 -4.98
N ARG A 84 6.15 -17.01 -5.01
CA ARG A 84 4.98 -16.20 -5.28
C ARG A 84 5.25 -15.22 -6.40
N PHE A 85 4.20 -14.92 -7.13
CA PHE A 85 4.23 -13.98 -8.24
C PHE A 85 3.30 -12.81 -7.96
N GLY A 86 3.78 -11.61 -8.22
CA GLY A 86 3.01 -10.40 -8.00
C GLY A 86 3.86 -9.21 -7.53
N PRO A 87 3.16 -8.08 -7.27
CA PRO A 87 1.73 -7.90 -7.50
C PRO A 87 1.40 -7.55 -8.96
N ASP A 88 0.12 -7.66 -9.31
CA ASP A 88 -0.49 -6.88 -10.36
C ASP A 88 -1.00 -5.53 -9.81
N VAL A 89 -1.80 -4.82 -10.62
CA VAL A 89 -2.54 -3.63 -10.18
C VAL A 89 -4.02 -3.78 -10.59
N GLU A 90 -4.89 -3.70 -9.60
CA GLU A 90 -6.34 -3.70 -9.76
C GLU A 90 -6.92 -2.49 -9.03
N TRP A 91 -7.51 -1.56 -9.78
CA TRP A 91 -8.21 -0.41 -9.20
C TRP A 91 -9.58 -0.86 -8.68
N ILE A 92 -9.90 -0.52 -7.44
CA ILE A 92 -11.12 -0.96 -6.75
C ILE A 92 -11.82 0.22 -6.08
N ASP A 93 -13.16 0.15 -5.98
CA ASP A 93 -13.97 1.21 -5.36
C ASP A 93 -14.19 1.01 -3.85
N GLY A 94 -13.88 -0.17 -3.34
CA GLY A 94 -14.04 -0.52 -1.93
C GLY A 94 -13.05 -1.58 -1.48
N GLU A 95 -12.84 -1.69 -0.17
CA GLU A 95 -11.92 -2.66 0.40
C GLU A 95 -12.43 -4.09 0.19
N GLY A 96 -11.62 -4.91 -0.45
CA GLY A 96 -11.92 -6.32 -0.70
C GLY A 96 -10.65 -7.13 -0.89
N TYR A 97 -10.44 -8.11 0.00
CA TYR A 97 -9.19 -8.90 0.05
C TYR A 97 -9.30 -10.27 -0.65
N ALA A 98 -10.41 -10.54 -1.34
CA ALA A 98 -10.51 -11.75 -2.14
C ALA A 98 -9.71 -11.62 -3.45
N VAL A 99 -8.89 -12.61 -3.77
CA VAL A 99 -8.16 -12.68 -5.03
C VAL A 99 -9.01 -13.44 -6.05
N ASP A 100 -9.31 -12.82 -7.19
CA ASP A 100 -10.01 -13.48 -8.28
C ASP A 100 -9.06 -14.45 -9.01
N ALA A 101 -9.35 -15.74 -8.91
CA ALA A 101 -8.53 -16.79 -9.54
C ALA A 101 -8.40 -16.64 -11.07
N ARG A 102 -9.37 -16.00 -11.74
CA ARG A 102 -9.33 -15.74 -13.19
C ARG A 102 -8.20 -14.78 -13.60
N ARG A 103 -7.70 -13.98 -12.67
CA ARG A 103 -6.55 -13.10 -12.92
C ARG A 103 -5.26 -13.90 -13.19
N ALA A 104 -5.22 -15.19 -12.90
CA ALA A 104 -4.08 -16.05 -13.21
C ALA A 104 -3.67 -15.97 -14.70
N ASP A 105 -4.61 -15.78 -15.63
CA ASP A 105 -4.32 -15.69 -17.07
C ASP A 105 -3.34 -14.55 -17.38
N PHE A 106 -3.56 -13.37 -16.78
CA PHE A 106 -2.62 -12.24 -16.86
C PHE A 106 -1.25 -12.60 -16.29
N PHE A 107 -1.21 -13.31 -15.15
CA PHE A 107 0.04 -13.72 -14.53
C PHE A 107 0.80 -14.72 -15.40
N TYR A 108 0.13 -15.71 -16.00
CA TYR A 108 0.78 -16.64 -16.92
C TYR A 108 1.44 -15.92 -18.10
N GLU A 109 0.74 -14.97 -18.70
CA GLU A 109 1.27 -14.16 -19.80
C GLU A 109 2.56 -13.43 -19.37
N ARG A 110 2.50 -12.71 -18.24
CA ARG A 110 3.63 -11.90 -17.76
C ARG A 110 4.82 -12.74 -17.28
N ILE A 111 4.57 -13.81 -16.56
CA ILE A 111 5.65 -14.67 -16.04
C ILE A 111 6.36 -15.38 -17.20
N ARG A 112 5.64 -15.80 -18.22
CA ARG A 112 6.23 -16.50 -19.38
C ARG A 112 7.17 -15.64 -20.19
N THR A 113 7.18 -14.34 -20.04
CA THR A 113 8.18 -13.46 -20.67
C THR A 113 9.61 -13.76 -20.16
N TYR A 114 9.75 -14.19 -18.91
CA TYR A 114 11.05 -14.53 -18.31
C TYR A 114 11.16 -16.00 -17.88
N TRP A 115 10.04 -16.72 -17.77
CA TRP A 115 10.00 -18.15 -17.49
C TRP A 115 9.01 -18.88 -18.41
N PRO A 116 9.39 -19.13 -19.69
CA PRO A 116 8.51 -19.74 -20.68
C PRO A 116 8.02 -21.15 -20.31
N ALA A 117 8.76 -21.87 -19.45
CA ALA A 117 8.43 -23.24 -19.03
C ALA A 117 7.29 -23.32 -17.97
N LEU A 118 6.71 -22.19 -17.54
CA LEU A 118 5.60 -22.19 -16.59
C LEU A 118 4.38 -22.91 -17.19
N ARG A 119 3.95 -23.98 -16.52
CA ARG A 119 2.81 -24.81 -16.97
C ARG A 119 1.48 -24.22 -16.52
N ASP A 120 0.43 -24.41 -17.32
CA ASP A 120 -0.92 -24.07 -16.94
C ASP A 120 -1.36 -24.84 -15.67
N GLY A 121 -2.26 -24.25 -14.90
CA GLY A 121 -2.81 -24.86 -13.68
C GLY A 121 -1.85 -24.90 -12.48
N THR A 122 -0.66 -24.26 -12.57
CA THR A 122 0.33 -24.26 -11.48
C THR A 122 0.35 -22.99 -10.63
N LEU A 123 -0.51 -22.03 -10.95
CA LEU A 123 -0.72 -20.82 -10.12
C LEU A 123 -2.01 -20.96 -9.32
N ALA A 124 -1.93 -20.70 -8.03
CA ALA A 124 -3.08 -20.63 -7.12
C ALA A 124 -3.21 -19.23 -6.55
N ALA A 125 -4.43 -18.69 -6.50
CA ALA A 125 -4.70 -17.43 -5.84
C ALA A 125 -4.18 -17.48 -4.39
N ASP A 126 -3.47 -16.44 -3.96
CA ASP A 126 -2.84 -16.40 -2.65
C ASP A 126 -3.42 -15.22 -1.85
N TYR A 127 -2.71 -14.16 -1.65
CA TYR A 127 -3.14 -12.97 -0.92
C TYR A 127 -3.11 -11.73 -1.80
N CYS A 128 -3.65 -10.64 -1.28
CA CYS A 128 -3.50 -9.32 -1.87
C CYS A 128 -3.22 -8.28 -0.79
N GLY A 129 -2.72 -7.12 -1.23
CA GLY A 129 -2.64 -5.91 -0.43
C GLY A 129 -3.37 -4.77 -1.12
N ILE A 130 -3.90 -3.82 -0.36
CA ILE A 130 -4.54 -2.61 -0.90
C ILE A 130 -3.67 -1.42 -0.56
N ARG A 131 -3.30 -0.63 -1.58
CA ARG A 131 -2.47 0.55 -1.44
C ARG A 131 -3.33 1.81 -1.37
N PRO A 132 -3.13 2.66 -0.36
CA PRO A 132 -3.83 3.95 -0.22
C PRO A 132 -3.18 4.99 -1.14
N LYS A 133 -3.50 4.98 -2.42
CA LYS A 133 -2.94 5.95 -3.37
C LYS A 133 -3.65 7.31 -3.29
N LEU A 134 -2.91 8.36 -3.64
CA LEU A 134 -3.42 9.73 -3.76
C LEU A 134 -3.80 10.09 -5.20
N THR A 135 -3.35 9.31 -6.18
CA THR A 135 -3.61 9.48 -7.62
C THR A 135 -4.18 8.20 -8.22
N GLY A 136 -5.00 8.35 -9.26
CA GLY A 136 -5.71 7.27 -9.92
C GLY A 136 -5.01 6.74 -11.17
N PRO A 137 -5.69 5.84 -11.91
CA PRO A 137 -5.17 5.31 -13.17
C PRO A 137 -4.93 6.42 -14.19
N GLY A 138 -3.79 6.35 -14.88
CA GLY A 138 -3.41 7.32 -15.90
C GLY A 138 -2.88 8.65 -15.37
N GLU A 139 -2.84 8.86 -14.07
CA GLU A 139 -2.25 10.03 -13.45
C GLU A 139 -0.79 9.78 -13.03
N PRO A 140 0.04 10.84 -13.00
CA PRO A 140 1.37 10.72 -12.42
C PRO A 140 1.31 10.22 -10.97
N ALA A 141 2.22 9.32 -10.60
CA ALA A 141 2.28 8.83 -9.22
C ALA A 141 2.55 9.99 -8.26
N ALA A 142 1.74 10.11 -7.21
CA ALA A 142 2.00 11.04 -6.12
C ALA A 142 2.99 10.42 -5.13
N ASP A 143 3.77 11.29 -4.49
CA ASP A 143 4.59 10.91 -3.35
C ASP A 143 3.73 10.85 -2.07
N PHE A 144 4.30 10.36 -0.98
CA PHE A 144 3.71 10.41 0.35
C PHE A 144 3.42 11.87 0.73
N LEU A 145 2.25 12.10 1.32
CA LEU A 145 1.89 13.42 1.83
C LEU A 145 1.98 13.41 3.36
N ILE A 146 2.94 14.17 3.88
CA ILE A 146 3.10 14.41 5.31
C ILE A 146 2.71 15.86 5.56
N ASP A 147 1.60 16.07 6.26
CA ASP A 147 1.04 17.39 6.55
C ASP A 147 1.17 17.71 8.03
N GLY A 148 1.99 18.69 8.35
CA GLY A 148 2.32 19.13 9.70
C GLY A 148 1.69 20.46 10.08
N PRO A 149 1.95 20.94 11.31
CA PRO A 149 1.43 22.20 11.86
C PRO A 149 1.70 23.41 10.98
N GLU A 150 2.80 23.44 10.27
CA GLU A 150 3.17 24.50 9.33
C GLU A 150 2.17 24.62 8.17
N GLY A 151 1.50 23.52 7.83
CA GLY A 151 0.51 23.48 6.75
C GLY A 151 -0.91 23.72 7.20
N HIS A 152 -1.36 23.10 8.28
CA HIS A 152 -2.75 23.14 8.76
C HIS A 152 -2.98 23.96 10.02
N GLY A 153 -1.92 24.46 10.68
CA GLY A 153 -2.02 25.36 11.82
C GLY A 153 -2.38 24.72 13.16
N LEU A 154 -2.42 23.38 13.27
CA LEU A 154 -2.77 22.66 14.50
C LEU A 154 -1.49 22.14 15.18
N PRO A 155 -1.02 22.75 16.29
CA PRO A 155 0.18 22.30 16.97
C PRO A 155 0.03 20.85 17.46
N GLY A 156 1.13 20.08 17.38
CA GLY A 156 1.17 18.70 17.86
C GLY A 156 0.44 17.67 16.97
N LEU A 157 -0.01 18.02 15.76
CA LEU A 157 -0.63 17.08 14.84
C LEU A 157 0.19 16.89 13.58
N VAL A 158 0.43 15.64 13.20
CA VAL A 158 0.97 15.28 11.87
C VAL A 158 0.05 14.27 11.22
N GLN A 159 -0.32 14.53 9.97
CA GLN A 159 -1.13 13.64 9.12
C GLN A 159 -0.23 12.99 8.08
N MET A 160 -0.32 11.67 7.93
CA MET A 160 0.41 10.92 6.92
C MET A 160 -0.56 10.23 5.96
N PHE A 161 -0.56 10.65 4.69
CA PHE A 161 -1.45 10.14 3.67
C PHE A 161 -0.66 9.46 2.54
N GLY A 162 -1.26 8.47 1.91
CA GLY A 162 -0.66 7.80 0.75
C GLY A 162 0.55 6.95 1.08
N ILE A 163 0.74 6.56 2.35
CA ILE A 163 1.87 5.72 2.74
C ILE A 163 1.63 4.30 2.23
N GLU A 164 2.21 4.01 1.07
CA GLU A 164 2.21 2.72 0.40
C GLU A 164 3.63 2.15 0.28
N SER A 165 3.93 1.29 -0.67
CA SER A 165 5.31 0.84 -0.94
C SER A 165 6.15 2.02 -1.47
N PRO A 166 7.35 2.30 -0.91
CA PRO A 166 8.11 1.50 0.07
C PRO A 166 7.97 1.96 1.54
N GLY A 167 6.79 2.35 2.01
CA GLY A 167 6.56 2.92 3.34
C GLY A 167 7.15 2.11 4.50
N LEU A 168 7.10 0.77 4.44
CA LEU A 168 7.71 -0.06 5.48
C LEU A 168 9.24 0.09 5.50
N THR A 169 9.88 0.06 4.34
CA THR A 169 11.34 0.20 4.23
C THR A 169 11.80 1.60 4.63
N SER A 170 11.00 2.64 4.34
CA SER A 170 11.29 4.04 4.68
C SER A 170 10.73 4.48 6.04
N SER A 171 10.20 3.55 6.84
CA SER A 171 9.45 3.88 8.07
C SER A 171 10.27 4.69 9.08
N LEU A 172 11.57 4.42 9.21
CA LEU A 172 12.43 5.17 10.13
C LEU A 172 12.60 6.62 9.66
N SER A 173 12.87 6.84 8.38
CA SER A 173 12.97 8.20 7.81
C SER A 173 11.63 8.93 7.87
N LEU A 174 10.51 8.23 7.67
CA LEU A 174 9.16 8.80 7.84
C LEU A 174 8.89 9.21 9.30
N ALA A 175 9.39 8.44 10.27
CA ALA A 175 9.28 8.77 11.69
C ALA A 175 10.12 10.01 12.04
N GLU A 176 11.34 10.12 11.50
CA GLU A 176 12.20 11.30 11.65
C GLU A 176 11.54 12.55 11.05
N GLU A 177 10.94 12.43 9.86
CA GLU A 177 10.21 13.53 9.21
C GLU A 177 8.98 13.94 10.02
N ALA A 178 8.21 12.99 10.55
CA ALA A 178 7.06 13.28 11.39
C ALA A 178 7.48 13.99 12.69
N LEU A 179 8.58 13.55 13.29
CA LEU A 179 9.14 14.19 14.51
C LEU A 179 9.60 15.62 14.22
N ALA A 180 10.29 15.84 13.11
CA ALA A 180 10.75 17.18 12.73
C ALA A 180 9.60 18.18 12.51
N ARG A 181 8.42 17.70 12.09
CA ARG A 181 7.21 18.53 11.93
C ARG A 181 6.45 18.79 13.22
N LEU A 182 6.68 17.99 14.25
CA LEU A 182 6.08 18.21 15.57
C LEU A 182 6.80 19.33 16.35
N GLY A 183 8.03 19.64 16.04
CA GLY A 183 8.86 20.68 16.67
C GLY A 183 9.79 20.09 17.72
#